data_6b728f7d6f821f1407b48d6b58aef1c1
#
_entry.id   6b728f7d6f821f1407b48d6b58aef1c1
#
_cell.length_a   1.000
_cell.length_b   1.000
_cell.length_c   1.000
_cell.angle_alpha   90.00
_cell.angle_beta   90.00
_cell.angle_gamma   90.00
#
_symmetry.space_group_name_H-M   'P 1'
#
loop_
_entity.id
_entity.type
_entity.pdbx_description
1 polymer ?
#
loop_
_entity_poly.entity_id
_entity_poly.type
_entity_poly.pdbx_seq_one_letter_code
_entity_poly.pdbx_strand_id
1 'polypeptide(L)'
;IRTAATVTRVLLRDGRAEGVAYRRGGQDFQVGARREVVLAGGAINSPQLLLLSGIGPGEALRALGMPVTADSPDVGTNLQDHPGAGLEFDLDPRLAFERELRFDRLAAAFLRWLVAGRGVMGAPPLAISANVATGNASSEVDLHVLLVPLAMESRVWFPYLRHPYGPRLGALWSLN
;
A
#
# COMPACT_ATOMS: atom_id res chain seq x y z
N ILE A 1 20.04 13.20 3.07
CA ILE A 1 19.21 12.09 2.56
C ILE A 1 20.08 11.26 1.61
N ARG A 2 20.04 9.94 1.77
CA ARG A 2 20.69 8.97 0.88
C ARG A 2 19.62 8.14 0.19
N THR A 3 19.49 8.29 -1.10
CA THR A 3 18.55 7.54 -1.94
C THR A 3 19.23 6.30 -2.54
N ALA A 4 18.42 5.37 -3.07
CA ALA A 4 18.91 4.11 -3.64
C ALA A 4 19.77 3.30 -2.65
N ALA A 5 19.43 3.36 -1.37
CA ALA A 5 20.10 2.67 -0.28
C ALA A 5 19.12 1.76 0.45
N THR A 6 19.42 0.47 0.51
CA THR A 6 18.63 -0.54 1.22
C THR A 6 19.28 -0.84 2.55
N VAL A 7 18.61 -0.51 3.66
CA VAL A 7 19.09 -0.88 5.00
C VAL A 7 18.95 -2.39 5.18
N THR A 8 20.00 -3.03 5.62
CA THR A 8 20.06 -4.49 5.76
C THR A 8 19.96 -4.95 7.22
N ARG A 9 20.41 -4.14 8.16
CA ARG A 9 20.27 -4.40 9.61
C ARG A 9 20.54 -3.16 10.45
N VAL A 10 20.02 -3.14 11.66
CA VAL A 10 20.40 -2.22 12.73
C VAL A 10 21.67 -2.76 13.39
N LEU A 11 22.64 -1.91 13.64
CA LEU A 11 23.85 -2.23 14.37
C LEU A 11 23.59 -2.04 15.86
N LEU A 12 23.76 -3.12 16.62
CA LEU A 12 23.50 -3.16 18.06
C LEU A 12 24.80 -3.46 18.81
N ARG A 13 25.02 -2.75 19.89
CA ARG A 13 26.07 -3.04 20.87
C ARG A 13 25.52 -2.85 22.28
N ASP A 14 25.73 -3.85 23.14
CA ASP A 14 25.27 -3.83 24.54
C ASP A 14 23.80 -3.44 24.70
N GLY A 15 22.92 -3.97 23.81
CA GLY A 15 21.49 -3.67 23.81
C GLY A 15 21.10 -2.28 23.27
N ARG A 16 22.05 -1.50 22.75
CA ARG A 16 21.82 -0.17 22.20
C ARG A 16 22.01 -0.12 20.69
N ALA A 17 21.12 0.60 20.00
CA ALA A 17 21.27 0.86 18.56
C ALA A 17 22.36 1.93 18.33
N GLU A 18 23.43 1.57 17.64
CA GLU A 18 24.56 2.46 17.33
C GLU A 18 24.57 2.93 15.87
N GLY A 19 23.73 2.37 15.02
CA GLY A 19 23.70 2.75 13.60
C GLY A 19 22.98 1.72 12.76
N VAL A 20 23.20 1.80 11.44
CA VAL A 20 22.64 0.85 10.48
C VAL A 20 23.69 0.40 9.46
N ALA A 21 23.57 -0.85 9.00
CA ALA A 21 24.23 -1.31 7.80
C ALA A 21 23.26 -1.17 6.60
N TYR A 22 23.78 -0.77 5.47
CA TYR A 22 22.98 -0.60 4.26
C TYR A 22 23.77 -0.94 2.99
N ARG A 23 23.08 -1.33 1.95
CA ARG A 23 23.64 -1.62 0.62
C ARG A 23 23.26 -0.53 -0.37
N ARG A 24 24.24 -0.08 -1.15
CA ARG A 24 24.05 0.89 -2.21
C ARG A 24 24.97 0.60 -3.38
N GLY A 25 24.46 0.54 -4.60
CA GLY A 25 25.26 0.24 -5.78
C GLY A 25 26.02 -1.08 -5.70
N GLY A 26 25.45 -2.11 -5.03
CA GLY A 26 26.09 -3.40 -4.84
C GLY A 26 27.14 -3.47 -3.72
N GLN A 27 27.47 -2.36 -3.06
CA GLN A 27 28.45 -2.27 -1.99
C GLN A 27 27.76 -2.11 -0.63
N ASP A 28 28.37 -2.67 0.41
CA ASP A 28 27.89 -2.60 1.78
C ASP A 28 28.59 -1.45 2.54
N PHE A 29 27.79 -0.71 3.28
CA PHE A 29 28.22 0.46 4.06
C PHE A 29 27.64 0.38 5.47
N GLN A 30 28.24 1.13 6.38
CA GLN A 30 27.71 1.35 7.73
C GLN A 30 27.69 2.86 8.01
N VAL A 31 26.70 3.28 8.82
CA VAL A 31 26.62 4.64 9.33
C VAL A 31 26.19 4.62 10.79
N GLY A 32 26.93 5.34 11.62
CA GLY A 32 26.65 5.47 13.05
C GLY A 32 25.55 6.48 13.35
N ALA A 33 24.78 6.20 14.40
CA ALA A 33 23.81 7.10 14.97
C ALA A 33 24.33 7.66 16.31
N ARG A 34 24.24 8.97 16.51
CA ARG A 34 24.73 9.60 17.76
C ARG A 34 23.72 9.51 18.92
N ARG A 35 22.46 9.38 18.63
CA ARG A 35 21.37 9.37 19.64
C ARG A 35 20.51 8.12 19.50
N GLU A 36 19.87 7.95 18.36
CA GLU A 36 18.88 6.89 18.12
C GLU A 36 18.82 6.51 16.65
N VAL A 37 18.22 5.35 16.37
CA VAL A 37 17.85 4.89 15.03
C VAL A 37 16.33 4.82 14.98
N VAL A 38 15.72 5.57 14.06
CA VAL A 38 14.28 5.59 13.84
C VAL A 38 13.95 4.69 12.66
N LEU A 39 13.10 3.68 12.89
CA LEU A 39 12.59 2.79 11.86
C LEU A 39 11.22 3.30 11.38
N ALA A 40 11.17 3.71 10.13
CA ALA A 40 9.96 4.25 9.48
C ALA A 40 9.68 3.51 8.15
N GLY A 41 9.91 2.19 8.12
CA GLY A 41 9.74 1.34 6.94
C GLY A 41 8.32 0.81 6.73
N GLY A 42 7.37 1.22 7.57
CA GLY A 42 5.99 0.73 7.54
C GLY A 42 5.79 -0.61 8.24
N ALA A 43 4.56 -1.11 8.21
CA ALA A 43 4.12 -2.28 8.97
C ALA A 43 4.81 -3.60 8.59
N ILE A 44 5.39 -3.68 7.40
CA ILE A 44 6.09 -4.87 6.91
C ILE A 44 7.60 -4.72 7.05
N ASN A 45 8.19 -3.63 6.53
CA ASN A 45 9.65 -3.51 6.46
C ASN A 45 10.29 -3.20 7.82
N SER A 46 9.61 -2.49 8.73
CA SER A 46 10.18 -2.20 10.06
C SER A 46 10.32 -3.47 10.90
N PRO A 47 9.30 -4.34 11.05
CA PRO A 47 9.47 -5.63 11.70
C PRO A 47 10.48 -6.53 10.99
N GLN A 48 10.47 -6.58 9.66
CA GLN A 48 11.47 -7.35 8.91
C GLN A 48 12.89 -6.91 9.25
N LEU A 49 13.15 -5.60 9.32
CA LEU A 49 14.45 -5.07 9.65
C LEU A 49 14.87 -5.41 11.10
N LEU A 50 13.94 -5.42 12.04
CA LEU A 50 14.18 -5.88 13.41
C LEU A 50 14.56 -7.35 13.42
N LEU A 51 13.80 -8.22 12.76
CA LEU A 51 14.09 -9.65 12.64
C LEU A 51 15.47 -9.89 12.03
N LEU A 52 15.81 -9.21 10.93
CA LEU A 52 17.14 -9.28 10.30
C LEU A 52 18.27 -8.76 11.19
N SER A 53 17.94 -7.99 12.21
CA SER A 53 18.88 -7.47 13.22
C SER A 53 18.99 -8.37 14.47
N GLY A 54 18.27 -9.50 14.48
CA GLY A 54 18.23 -10.41 15.62
C GLY A 54 17.29 -9.98 16.75
N ILE A 55 16.36 -9.07 16.46
CA ILE A 55 15.32 -8.63 17.40
C ILE A 55 13.99 -9.24 16.96
N GLY A 56 13.45 -10.18 17.74
CA GLY A 56 12.21 -10.86 17.41
C GLY A 56 12.00 -12.13 18.22
N PRO A 57 11.03 -12.99 17.84
CA PRO A 57 10.77 -14.25 18.51
C PRO A 57 12.01 -15.13 18.49
N GLY A 58 12.64 -15.32 19.65
CA GLY A 58 13.95 -15.96 19.75
C GLY A 58 13.98 -17.40 19.24
N GLU A 59 12.90 -18.15 19.44
CA GLU A 59 12.78 -19.52 18.93
C GLU A 59 12.74 -19.54 17.39
N ALA A 60 11.93 -18.70 16.79
CA ALA A 60 11.81 -18.60 15.33
C ALA A 60 13.12 -18.14 14.68
N LEU A 61 13.80 -17.16 15.30
CA LEU A 61 15.11 -16.68 14.80
C LEU A 61 16.16 -17.79 14.85
N ARG A 62 16.22 -18.55 15.94
CA ARG A 62 17.17 -19.69 16.07
C ARG A 62 16.85 -20.79 15.04
N ALA A 63 15.57 -21.09 14.82
CA ALA A 63 15.17 -22.08 13.82
C ALA A 63 15.61 -21.70 12.39
N LEU A 64 15.74 -20.40 12.11
CA LEU A 64 16.26 -19.85 10.85
C LEU A 64 17.78 -19.69 10.84
N GLY A 65 18.49 -20.13 11.89
CA GLY A 65 19.95 -19.97 12.01
C GLY A 65 20.40 -18.54 12.27
N MET A 66 19.49 -17.66 12.70
CA MET A 66 19.78 -16.25 12.94
C MET A 66 20.19 -16.02 14.41
N PRO A 67 21.15 -15.12 14.67
CA PRO A 67 21.50 -14.76 16.04
C PRO A 67 20.34 -14.01 16.71
N VAL A 68 20.09 -14.31 17.99
CA VAL A 68 19.12 -13.60 18.81
C VAL A 68 19.85 -12.53 19.61
N THR A 69 19.63 -11.27 19.27
CA THR A 69 20.18 -10.12 20.00
C THR A 69 19.23 -9.68 21.12
N ALA A 70 17.93 -9.70 20.83
CA ALA A 70 16.89 -9.45 21.82
C ALA A 70 15.68 -10.34 21.51
N ASP A 71 15.20 -11.07 22.51
CA ASP A 71 13.98 -11.85 22.40
C ASP A 71 12.77 -10.93 22.57
N SER A 72 12.02 -10.75 21.51
CA SER A 72 10.85 -9.88 21.44
C SER A 72 9.75 -10.60 20.67
N PRO A 73 8.89 -11.36 21.36
CA PRO A 73 7.95 -12.29 20.73
C PRO A 73 6.91 -11.62 19.84
N ASP A 74 6.60 -10.34 20.08
CA ASP A 74 5.57 -9.62 19.35
C ASP A 74 6.05 -8.99 18.03
N VAL A 75 7.35 -9.00 17.76
CA VAL A 75 7.90 -8.44 16.51
C VAL A 75 7.49 -9.28 15.31
N GLY A 76 6.78 -8.67 14.37
CA GLY A 76 6.29 -9.30 13.15
C GLY A 76 5.02 -10.14 13.34
N THR A 77 4.40 -10.07 14.52
CA THR A 77 3.11 -10.71 14.79
C THR A 77 1.96 -9.72 14.64
N ASN A 78 0.73 -10.24 14.65
CA ASN A 78 -0.52 -9.45 14.67
C ASN A 78 -0.61 -8.39 13.56
N LEU A 79 -0.11 -8.69 12.35
CA LEU A 79 -0.31 -7.83 11.19
C LEU A 79 -1.81 -7.80 10.86
N GLN A 80 -2.36 -6.59 10.83
CA GLN A 80 -3.76 -6.36 10.49
C GLN A 80 -3.85 -5.51 9.23
N ASP A 81 -4.85 -5.83 8.41
CA ASP A 81 -5.21 -5.05 7.25
C ASP A 81 -6.74 -5.03 7.11
N HIS A 82 -7.27 -4.09 6.36
CA HIS A 82 -8.71 -3.98 6.17
C HIS A 82 -9.23 -5.16 5.36
N PRO A 83 -10.16 -5.97 5.91
CA PRO A 83 -10.90 -6.91 5.09
C PRO A 83 -11.79 -6.13 4.13
N GLY A 84 -11.78 -6.50 2.85
CA GLY A 84 -12.58 -5.84 1.82
C GLY A 84 -13.38 -6.85 1.04
N ALA A 85 -14.60 -6.47 0.66
CA ALA A 85 -15.44 -7.20 -0.28
C ALA A 85 -15.85 -6.27 -1.41
N GLY A 86 -15.80 -6.75 -2.65
CA GLY A 86 -16.27 -6.02 -3.83
C GLY A 86 -17.60 -6.55 -4.31
N LEU A 87 -18.52 -5.64 -4.62
CA LEU A 87 -19.75 -5.95 -5.35
C LEU A 87 -19.74 -5.17 -6.66
N GLU A 88 -20.18 -5.79 -7.71
CA GLU A 88 -20.35 -5.15 -9.02
C GLU A 88 -21.83 -5.07 -9.38
N PHE A 89 -22.22 -3.95 -9.93
CA PHE A 89 -23.58 -3.67 -10.38
C PHE A 89 -23.56 -3.20 -11.83
N ASP A 90 -24.61 -3.52 -12.58
CA ASP A 90 -24.80 -2.93 -13.88
C ASP A 90 -25.14 -1.44 -13.76
N LEU A 91 -24.50 -0.63 -14.56
CA LEU A 91 -24.63 0.82 -14.54
C LEU A 91 -25.18 1.33 -15.88
N ASP A 92 -25.90 2.45 -15.87
CA ASP A 92 -26.22 3.15 -17.11
C ASP A 92 -24.92 3.47 -17.87
N PRO A 93 -24.80 3.07 -19.14
CA PRO A 93 -23.60 3.31 -19.97
C PRO A 93 -23.15 4.76 -20.02
N ARG A 94 -24.06 5.71 -19.76
CA ARG A 94 -23.75 7.14 -19.75
C ARG A 94 -22.94 7.58 -18.55
N LEU A 95 -23.04 6.83 -17.44
CA LEU A 95 -22.36 7.11 -16.17
C LEU A 95 -21.06 6.31 -16.04
N ALA A 96 -20.83 5.32 -16.90
CA ALA A 96 -19.66 4.44 -16.83
C ALA A 96 -18.37 5.19 -17.19
N PHE A 97 -17.39 5.09 -16.30
CA PHE A 97 -16.06 5.69 -16.49
C PHE A 97 -15.24 4.94 -17.55
N GLU A 98 -15.59 3.69 -17.88
CA GLU A 98 -14.89 2.88 -18.88
C GLU A 98 -14.76 3.58 -20.24
N ARG A 99 -15.67 4.50 -20.55
CA ARG A 99 -15.58 5.32 -21.78
C ARG A 99 -14.32 6.18 -21.80
N GLU A 100 -13.86 6.63 -20.63
CA GLU A 100 -12.65 7.43 -20.48
C GLU A 100 -11.38 6.60 -20.55
N LEU A 101 -11.48 5.27 -20.35
CA LEU A 101 -10.36 4.35 -20.51
C LEU A 101 -9.99 4.07 -21.97
N ARG A 102 -10.73 4.63 -22.94
CA ARG A 102 -10.31 4.58 -24.34
C ARG A 102 -9.00 5.34 -24.50
N PHE A 103 -8.02 4.70 -25.11
CA PHE A 103 -6.63 5.18 -25.15
C PHE A 103 -6.50 6.63 -25.62
N ASP A 104 -7.21 7.01 -26.69
CA ASP A 104 -7.18 8.38 -27.22
C ASP A 104 -7.76 9.40 -26.25
N ARG A 105 -8.84 9.06 -25.55
CA ARG A 105 -9.43 9.91 -24.50
C ARG A 105 -8.53 10.02 -23.29
N LEU A 106 -7.97 8.91 -22.85
CA LEU A 106 -7.04 8.86 -21.75
C LEU A 106 -5.78 9.70 -22.03
N ALA A 107 -5.25 9.60 -23.24
CA ALA A 107 -4.13 10.42 -23.69
C ALA A 107 -4.48 11.92 -23.72
N ALA A 108 -5.64 12.29 -24.24
CA ALA A 108 -6.12 13.68 -24.22
C ALA A 108 -6.35 14.19 -22.80
N ALA A 109 -6.91 13.36 -21.90
CA ALA A 109 -7.09 13.68 -20.49
C ALA A 109 -5.76 13.88 -19.77
N PHE A 110 -4.76 13.04 -20.05
CA PHE A 110 -3.40 13.16 -19.53
C PHE A 110 -2.72 14.48 -19.99
N LEU A 111 -2.79 14.79 -21.27
CA LEU A 111 -2.25 16.05 -21.80
C LEU A 111 -2.94 17.26 -21.17
N ARG A 112 -4.26 17.23 -21.04
CA ARG A 112 -5.00 18.30 -20.37
C ARG A 112 -4.59 18.47 -18.91
N TRP A 113 -4.39 17.36 -18.19
CA TRP A 113 -3.91 17.40 -16.82
C TRP A 113 -2.48 17.97 -16.74
N LEU A 114 -1.60 17.54 -17.64
CA LEU A 114 -0.21 18.01 -17.66
C LEU A 114 -0.10 19.52 -17.90
N VAL A 115 -0.97 20.08 -18.77
CA VAL A 115 -0.96 21.51 -19.13
C VAL A 115 -1.77 22.38 -18.17
N ALA A 116 -2.93 21.90 -17.71
CA ALA A 116 -3.87 22.70 -16.95
C ALA A 116 -4.07 22.23 -15.49
N GLY A 117 -3.49 21.10 -15.08
CA GLY A 117 -3.67 20.51 -13.75
C GLY A 117 -5.12 20.07 -13.46
N ARG A 118 -5.95 19.88 -14.48
CA ARG A 118 -7.40 19.65 -14.35
C ARG A 118 -7.85 18.43 -15.16
N GLY A 119 -9.00 17.87 -14.75
CA GLY A 119 -9.64 16.74 -15.44
C GLY A 119 -9.51 15.43 -14.69
N VAL A 120 -9.99 14.36 -15.30
CA VAL A 120 -10.11 13.02 -14.70
C VAL A 120 -8.78 12.42 -14.21
N MET A 121 -7.66 12.87 -14.74
CA MET A 121 -6.32 12.42 -14.29
C MET A 121 -5.86 13.12 -13.00
N GLY A 122 -6.54 14.18 -12.58
CA GLY A 122 -6.23 14.93 -11.35
C GLY A 122 -6.99 14.46 -10.11
N ALA A 123 -7.94 13.53 -10.29
CA ALA A 123 -8.73 12.99 -9.20
C ALA A 123 -8.94 11.46 -9.42
N PRO A 124 -9.00 10.66 -8.36
CA PRO A 124 -9.35 9.26 -8.49
C PRO A 124 -10.77 9.12 -9.05
N PRO A 125 -11.07 8.06 -9.81
CA PRO A 125 -12.40 7.77 -10.32
C PRO A 125 -13.32 7.27 -9.19
N LEU A 126 -13.46 8.06 -8.13
CA LEU A 126 -14.28 7.76 -6.97
C LEU A 126 -15.58 8.56 -7.10
N ALA A 127 -16.71 7.87 -7.21
CA ALA A 127 -18.00 8.53 -7.32
C ALA A 127 -18.55 8.94 -5.95
N ILE A 128 -18.48 8.03 -4.99
CA ILE A 128 -19.00 8.25 -3.63
C ILE A 128 -18.07 7.53 -2.64
N SER A 129 -17.82 8.18 -1.51
CA SER A 129 -17.23 7.57 -0.33
C SER A 129 -18.17 7.77 0.85
N ALA A 130 -18.52 6.72 1.56
CA ALA A 130 -19.37 6.77 2.71
C ALA A 130 -18.76 6.01 3.89
N ASN A 131 -18.83 6.60 5.07
CA ASN A 131 -18.48 5.97 6.33
C ASN A 131 -19.79 5.68 7.07
N VAL A 132 -20.00 4.43 7.44
CA VAL A 132 -21.26 3.94 8.00
C VAL A 132 -20.99 3.24 9.32
N ALA A 133 -21.83 3.52 10.31
CA ALA A 133 -21.89 2.74 11.56
C ALA A 133 -22.95 1.66 11.38
N THR A 134 -22.57 0.39 11.47
CA THR A 134 -23.52 -0.73 11.33
C THR A 134 -24.29 -0.99 12.62
N GLY A 135 -23.88 -0.38 13.73
CA GLY A 135 -24.55 -0.52 15.03
C GLY A 135 -24.24 -1.82 15.77
N ASN A 136 -23.29 -2.62 15.28
CA ASN A 136 -23.03 -3.96 15.83
C ASN A 136 -22.21 -4.03 17.12
N ALA A 137 -21.45 -3.01 17.49
CA ALA A 137 -20.62 -3.10 18.70
C ALA A 137 -20.25 -1.76 19.35
N SER A 138 -20.21 -0.68 18.61
CA SER A 138 -19.90 0.65 19.13
C SER A 138 -20.64 1.71 18.31
N SER A 139 -20.77 2.91 18.86
CA SER A 139 -21.27 4.06 18.09
C SER A 139 -20.29 4.59 17.06
N GLU A 140 -19.17 3.92 16.86
CA GLU A 140 -18.11 4.30 15.94
C GLU A 140 -18.38 3.79 14.53
N VAL A 141 -17.80 4.49 13.56
CA VAL A 141 -17.83 4.10 12.15
C VAL A 141 -17.01 2.83 11.97
N ASP A 142 -17.64 1.77 11.49
CA ASP A 142 -17.04 0.45 11.34
C ASP A 142 -17.04 -0.06 9.89
N LEU A 143 -17.71 0.66 8.98
CA LEU A 143 -17.75 0.31 7.56
C LEU A 143 -17.40 1.51 6.67
N HIS A 144 -16.43 1.32 5.79
CA HIS A 144 -16.08 2.28 4.73
C HIS A 144 -16.52 1.73 3.38
N VAL A 145 -17.40 2.45 2.71
CA VAL A 145 -17.93 2.10 1.38
C VAL A 145 -17.36 3.04 0.34
N LEU A 146 -16.75 2.48 -0.70
CA LEU A 146 -16.26 3.22 -1.86
C LEU A 146 -17.05 2.77 -3.08
N LEU A 147 -17.68 3.73 -3.77
CA LEU A 147 -18.38 3.49 -5.03
C LEU A 147 -17.52 4.01 -6.17
N VAL A 148 -17.11 3.11 -7.07
CA VAL A 148 -16.24 3.44 -8.19
C VAL A 148 -17.00 3.12 -9.48
N PRO A 149 -17.22 4.09 -10.38
CA PRO A 149 -17.96 3.89 -11.64
C PRO A 149 -17.09 3.16 -12.68
N LEU A 150 -16.48 2.05 -12.25
CA LEU A 150 -15.49 1.30 -13.00
C LEU A 150 -15.55 -0.16 -12.56
N ALA A 151 -15.59 -1.10 -13.47
CA ALA A 151 -15.51 -2.52 -13.14
C ALA A 151 -14.11 -2.88 -12.62
N MET A 152 -14.02 -3.85 -11.71
CA MET A 152 -12.74 -4.34 -11.16
C MET A 152 -11.77 -4.84 -12.22
N GLU A 153 -12.30 -5.33 -13.36
CA GLU A 153 -11.52 -5.85 -14.47
C GLU A 153 -11.24 -4.82 -15.57
N SER A 154 -11.67 -3.58 -15.40
CA SER A 154 -11.57 -2.55 -16.42
C SER A 154 -10.13 -2.30 -16.85
N ARG A 155 -9.90 -2.22 -18.14
CA ARG A 155 -8.58 -2.00 -18.75
C ARG A 155 -8.66 -0.90 -19.79
N VAL A 156 -7.52 -0.29 -20.06
CA VAL A 156 -7.38 0.62 -21.22
C VAL A 156 -7.67 -0.16 -22.50
N TRP A 157 -8.50 0.39 -23.36
CA TRP A 157 -8.87 -0.20 -24.64
C TRP A 157 -8.63 0.76 -25.80
N PHE A 158 -8.47 0.20 -27.00
CA PHE A 158 -8.12 0.99 -28.19
C PHE A 158 -9.36 1.26 -29.06
N PRO A 159 -9.47 2.46 -29.63
CA PRO A 159 -10.49 2.71 -30.63
C PRO A 159 -10.39 1.69 -31.78
N TYR A 160 -11.51 1.34 -32.35
CA TYR A 160 -11.66 0.32 -33.41
C TYR A 160 -11.59 -1.14 -32.96
N LEU A 161 -11.22 -1.43 -31.71
CA LEU A 161 -11.37 -2.75 -31.11
C LEU A 161 -12.71 -2.83 -30.36
N ARG A 162 -13.28 -4.07 -30.33
CA ARG A 162 -14.52 -4.26 -29.58
C ARG A 162 -14.29 -3.92 -28.12
N HIS A 163 -15.18 -3.12 -27.54
CA HIS A 163 -15.15 -2.81 -26.11
C HIS A 163 -15.26 -4.11 -25.31
N PRO A 164 -14.27 -4.45 -24.47
CA PRO A 164 -14.17 -5.77 -23.84
C PRO A 164 -15.21 -6.01 -22.74
N TYR A 165 -15.80 -4.94 -22.21
CA TYR A 165 -16.68 -5.01 -21.05
C TYR A 165 -17.97 -4.26 -21.27
N GLY A 166 -19.06 -4.75 -20.65
CA GLY A 166 -20.29 -3.96 -20.46
C GLY A 166 -20.08 -2.86 -19.42
N PRO A 167 -21.00 -1.89 -19.35
CA PRO A 167 -20.97 -0.84 -18.33
C PRO A 167 -21.24 -1.45 -16.95
N ARG A 168 -20.27 -1.36 -16.04
CA ARG A 168 -20.36 -1.88 -14.68
C ARG A 168 -19.91 -0.86 -13.66
N LEU A 169 -20.46 -0.96 -12.48
CA LEU A 169 -20.07 -0.21 -11.30
C LEU A 169 -19.41 -1.16 -10.33
N GLY A 170 -18.18 -0.88 -9.95
CA GLY A 170 -17.51 -1.57 -8.85
C GLY A 170 -17.79 -0.86 -7.53
N ALA A 171 -18.23 -1.59 -6.52
CA ALA A 171 -18.29 -1.12 -5.15
C ALA A 171 -17.28 -1.90 -4.31
N LEU A 172 -16.38 -1.21 -3.66
CA LEU A 172 -15.42 -1.80 -2.72
C LEU A 172 -15.85 -1.43 -1.30
N TRP A 173 -15.88 -2.42 -0.43
CA TRP A 173 -16.24 -2.28 0.98
C TRP A 173 -15.03 -2.67 1.82
N SER A 174 -14.64 -1.83 2.76
CA SER A 174 -13.64 -2.19 3.77
C SER A 174 -14.25 -2.05 5.16
N LEU A 175 -13.98 -3.00 6.03
CA LEU A 175 -14.27 -2.92 7.45
C LEU A 175 -13.09 -2.20 8.13
N ASN A 176 -13.39 -1.26 8.98
CA ASN A 176 -12.42 -0.56 9.82
C ASN A 176 -12.24 -1.29 11.15
#